data_5fd1e12ee1438e1ce5473e7fbb106dd2
#
_entry.id   5fd1e12ee1438e1ce5473e7fbb106dd2
#
_cell.length_a   1.000
_cell.length_b   1.000
_cell.length_c   1.000
_cell.angle_alpha   90.00
_cell.angle_beta   90.00
_cell.angle_gamma   90.00
#
_symmetry.space_group_name_H-M   'P 1'
#
loop_
_entity.id
_entity.type
_entity.pdbx_description
1 polymer ?
#
loop_
_entity_poly.entity_id
_entity_poly.type
_entity_poly.pdbx_seq_one_letter_code
_entity_poly.pdbx_strand_id
1 'polypeptide(L)'
;MNKIRAELAPEFRGEDAVLLAMDGAGVTTFLTALRDAEQRGSSQLEHDGITHQFVIQVGAADIELGENRVVWRLDHAKAAEIIEDLAVMSSNDCPGHEYVDISTPTNTLVLSRDEYVRVVPRDRECRTTWPGACSSGL
;
A
#
# COMPACT_ATOMS: atom_id res chain seq x y z
N MET A 1 11.83 12.09 4.71
CA MET A 1 11.52 11.10 5.72
C MET A 1 10.40 10.19 5.25
N ASN A 2 10.60 8.89 5.36
CA ASN A 2 9.60 7.94 4.89
C ASN A 2 8.51 7.72 5.90
N LYS A 3 7.29 7.51 5.42
CA LYS A 3 6.19 7.09 6.26
C LYS A 3 5.55 5.87 5.64
N ILE A 4 5.48 4.81 6.40
CA ILE A 4 4.84 3.57 5.99
C ILE A 4 4.13 3.02 7.21
N ARG A 5 2.82 2.90 7.12
CA ARG A 5 2.05 2.40 8.24
C ARG A 5 0.94 1.50 7.75
N ALA A 6 0.95 0.26 8.20
CA ALA A 6 -0.07 -0.72 7.85
C ALA A 6 -0.86 -1.03 9.10
N GLU A 7 -2.18 -0.92 9.02
CA GLU A 7 -3.02 -1.15 10.17
C GLU A 7 -4.41 -1.55 9.73
N LEU A 8 -5.14 -2.17 10.65
CA LEU A 8 -6.52 -2.51 10.40
C LEU A 8 -7.36 -1.26 10.58
N ALA A 9 -8.19 -0.96 9.60
CA ALA A 9 -9.08 0.17 9.63
C ALA A 9 -10.50 -0.34 9.66
N PRO A 10 -11.12 -0.47 10.85
CA PRO A 10 -12.48 -1.00 10.92
C PRO A 10 -13.48 -0.01 10.37
N GLU A 11 -14.46 -0.53 9.68
CA GLU A 11 -15.55 0.26 9.10
C GLU A 11 -15.05 1.36 8.17
N PHE A 12 -13.99 1.09 7.48
CA PHE A 12 -13.49 2.03 6.50
C PHE A 12 -14.46 2.02 5.34
N ARG A 13 -15.17 3.13 5.17
CA ARG A 13 -16.19 3.25 4.15
C ARG A 13 -17.23 2.14 4.23
N GLY A 14 -17.56 1.75 5.45
CA GLY A 14 -18.61 0.77 5.66
C GLY A 14 -18.16 -0.65 5.79
N GLU A 15 -16.87 -0.91 5.65
CA GLU A 15 -16.36 -2.27 5.86
C GLU A 15 -14.93 -2.19 6.36
N ASP A 16 -14.49 -3.28 6.96
CA ASP A 16 -13.13 -3.33 7.48
C ASP A 16 -12.15 -3.41 6.32
N ALA A 17 -11.01 -2.78 6.50
CA ALA A 17 -9.96 -2.79 5.48
C ALA A 17 -8.62 -2.77 6.16
N VAL A 18 -7.59 -3.20 5.42
CA VAL A 18 -6.21 -2.95 5.83
C VAL A 18 -5.79 -1.68 5.14
N LEU A 19 -5.31 -0.73 5.92
CA LEU A 19 -4.88 0.54 5.37
C LEU A 19 -3.37 0.59 5.38
N LEU A 20 -2.79 0.80 4.21
CA LEU A 20 -1.36 1.03 4.07
C LEU A 20 -1.18 2.50 3.73
N ALA A 21 -0.84 3.28 4.75
CA ALA A 21 -0.72 4.72 4.61
C ALA A 21 0.75 5.09 4.48
N MET A 22 1.07 5.87 3.46
CA MET A 22 2.45 6.21 3.15
C MET A 22 2.53 7.65 2.68
N ASP A 23 3.71 8.24 2.83
CA ASP A 23 4.00 9.47 2.10
C ASP A 23 4.69 9.08 0.79
N GLY A 24 5.06 10.08 -0.01
CA GLY A 24 5.65 9.80 -1.32
C GLY A 24 6.92 8.97 -1.23
N ALA A 25 7.77 9.28 -0.27
CA ALA A 25 9.02 8.52 -0.11
C ALA A 25 8.71 7.11 0.35
N GLY A 26 7.69 6.94 1.19
CA GLY A 26 7.28 5.62 1.65
C GLY A 26 6.77 4.77 0.52
N VAL A 27 6.00 5.35 -0.41
CA VAL A 27 5.52 4.61 -1.57
C VAL A 27 6.69 4.06 -2.36
N THR A 28 7.70 4.89 -2.62
CA THR A 28 8.85 4.45 -3.39
C THR A 28 9.62 3.34 -2.67
N THR A 29 9.80 3.49 -1.37
CA THR A 29 10.52 2.50 -0.58
C THR A 29 9.78 1.16 -0.56
N PHE A 30 8.47 1.22 -0.34
CA PHE A 30 7.66 0.02 -0.31
C PHE A 30 7.64 -0.67 -1.67
N LEU A 31 7.50 0.13 -2.72
CA LEU A 31 7.48 -0.39 -4.09
C LEU A 31 8.76 -1.14 -4.42
N THR A 32 9.90 -0.57 -4.02
CA THR A 32 11.18 -1.20 -4.29
C THR A 32 11.27 -2.55 -3.59
N ALA A 33 10.83 -2.63 -2.34
CA ALA A 33 10.88 -3.88 -1.60
C ALA A 33 9.94 -4.92 -2.22
N LEU A 34 8.77 -4.49 -2.66
CA LEU A 34 7.81 -5.42 -3.25
C LEU A 34 8.30 -5.93 -4.61
N ARG A 35 8.90 -5.06 -5.40
CA ARG A 35 9.49 -5.50 -6.67
C ARG A 35 10.58 -6.53 -6.44
N ASP A 36 11.38 -6.31 -5.40
CA ASP A 36 12.44 -7.23 -5.06
C ASP A 36 11.86 -8.60 -4.71
N ALA A 37 10.78 -8.61 -3.92
CA ALA A 37 10.14 -9.86 -3.55
C ALA A 37 9.57 -10.57 -4.77
N GLU A 38 8.97 -9.81 -5.66
CA GLU A 38 8.35 -10.39 -6.84
C GLU A 38 9.39 -11.06 -7.73
N GLN A 39 10.59 -10.52 -7.77
CA GLN A 39 11.65 -11.08 -8.59
C GLN A 39 12.39 -12.23 -7.90
N ARG A 40 12.53 -12.18 -6.59
CA ARG A 40 13.36 -13.12 -5.87
C ARG A 40 12.58 -14.11 -5.03
N GLY A 41 11.28 -13.94 -4.91
CA GLY A 41 10.44 -14.80 -4.13
C GLY A 41 10.15 -14.29 -2.74
N SER A 42 11.00 -13.43 -2.21
CA SER A 42 10.76 -12.82 -0.90
C SER A 42 11.70 -11.64 -0.73
N SER A 43 11.34 -10.75 0.18
CA SER A 43 12.19 -9.65 0.57
C SER A 43 11.73 -9.14 1.92
N GLN A 44 12.43 -8.14 2.43
CA GLN A 44 12.16 -7.62 3.74
C GLN A 44 12.49 -6.15 3.77
N LEU A 45 11.69 -5.40 4.50
CA LEU A 45 11.86 -3.96 4.64
C LEU A 45 11.64 -3.60 6.09
N GLU A 46 12.61 -2.93 6.69
CA GLU A 46 12.45 -2.44 8.05
C GLU A 46 12.21 -0.96 8.05
N HIS A 47 11.22 -0.54 8.80
CA HIS A 47 10.88 0.86 8.86
C HIS A 47 10.26 1.16 10.21
N ASP A 48 10.87 2.08 10.95
CA ASP A 48 10.31 2.59 12.19
C ASP A 48 10.04 1.48 13.21
N GLY A 49 10.94 0.50 13.28
CA GLY A 49 10.78 -0.60 14.20
C GLY A 49 9.84 -1.69 13.75
N ILE A 50 9.26 -1.55 12.57
CA ILE A 50 8.36 -2.54 12.01
C ILE A 50 9.06 -3.24 10.86
N THR A 51 8.99 -4.56 10.86
CA THR A 51 9.53 -5.35 9.76
C THR A 51 8.40 -5.75 8.82
N HIS A 52 8.52 -5.34 7.56
CA HIS A 52 7.59 -5.78 6.52
C HIS A 52 8.25 -6.91 5.77
N GLN A 53 7.65 -8.07 5.82
CA GLN A 53 8.18 -9.25 5.17
C GLN A 53 7.30 -9.61 4.01
N PHE A 54 7.88 -9.74 2.83
CA PHE A 54 7.13 -10.03 1.61
C PHE A 54 7.46 -11.43 1.15
N VAL A 55 6.44 -12.22 0.87
CA VAL A 55 6.61 -13.59 0.43
C VAL A 55 5.70 -13.81 -0.76
N ILE A 56 6.27 -14.32 -1.86
CA ILE A 56 5.47 -14.67 -3.03
C ILE A 56 5.07 -16.13 -2.87
N GLN A 57 3.77 -16.35 -2.85
CA GLN A 57 3.22 -17.68 -2.57
C GLN A 57 2.00 -17.89 -3.43
N VAL A 58 1.94 -19.01 -4.11
CA VAL A 58 0.88 -19.30 -5.05
C VAL A 58 -0.47 -19.23 -4.36
N GLY A 59 -1.39 -18.50 -4.98
CA GLY A 59 -2.76 -18.39 -4.48
C GLY A 59 -2.95 -17.53 -3.27
N ALA A 60 -1.92 -16.81 -2.84
CA ALA A 60 -2.01 -16.05 -1.61
C ALA A 60 -2.36 -14.59 -1.88
N ALA A 61 -3.16 -14.02 -1.00
CA ALA A 61 -3.44 -12.59 -1.01
C ALA A 61 -3.82 -12.21 0.41
N ASP A 62 -2.89 -12.44 1.36
CA ASP A 62 -3.20 -12.17 2.75
C ASP A 62 -2.11 -11.35 3.41
N ILE A 63 -2.52 -10.62 4.43
CA ILE A 63 -1.65 -9.74 5.17
C ILE A 63 -1.81 -10.10 6.64
N GLU A 64 -0.69 -10.35 7.28
CA GLU A 64 -0.72 -10.68 8.69
C GLU A 64 -0.16 -9.49 9.47
N LEU A 65 -0.99 -8.88 10.29
CA LEU A 65 -0.62 -7.68 11.04
C LEU A 65 -0.19 -8.10 12.44
N GLY A 66 1.06 -7.87 12.75
CA GLY A 66 1.59 -8.13 14.08
C GLY A 66 2.02 -6.85 14.74
N GLU A 67 2.56 -6.93 15.93
CA GLU A 67 2.92 -5.75 16.69
C GLU A 67 4.09 -5.00 16.06
N ASN A 68 5.12 -5.74 15.66
CA ASN A 68 6.24 -5.09 15.01
C ASN A 68 6.67 -5.82 13.77
N ARG A 69 5.74 -6.56 13.18
CA ARG A 69 5.99 -7.26 11.94
C ARG A 69 4.69 -7.35 11.14
N VAL A 70 4.80 -7.13 9.85
CA VAL A 70 3.68 -7.30 8.92
C VAL A 70 4.15 -8.27 7.85
N VAL A 71 3.40 -9.34 7.64
CA VAL A 71 3.75 -10.32 6.62
C VAL A 71 2.79 -10.18 5.46
N TRP A 72 3.34 -9.99 4.29
CA TRP A 72 2.58 -9.82 3.05
C TRP A 72 2.78 -11.07 2.22
N ARG A 73 1.76 -11.93 2.16
CA ARG A 73 1.81 -13.14 1.34
C ARG A 73 0.96 -12.91 0.11
N LEU A 74 1.61 -12.88 -1.02
CA LEU A 74 0.93 -12.49 -2.26
C LEU A 74 1.36 -13.43 -3.37
N ASP A 75 0.44 -13.77 -4.27
CA ASP A 75 0.87 -14.49 -5.45
C ASP A 75 1.43 -13.49 -6.46
N HIS A 76 1.97 -14.01 -7.57
CA HIS A 76 2.60 -13.14 -8.55
C HIS A 76 1.61 -12.13 -9.13
N ALA A 77 0.39 -12.57 -9.40
CA ALA A 77 -0.60 -11.68 -10.00
C ALA A 77 -0.97 -10.57 -9.05
N LYS A 78 -1.14 -10.89 -7.77
CA LYS A 78 -1.50 -9.87 -6.79
C LYS A 78 -0.33 -8.91 -6.55
N ALA A 79 0.88 -9.44 -6.48
CA ALA A 79 2.05 -8.59 -6.33
C ALA A 79 2.19 -7.65 -7.52
N ALA A 80 1.97 -8.14 -8.73
CA ALA A 80 2.05 -7.30 -9.92
C ALA A 80 0.99 -6.20 -9.90
N GLU A 81 -0.21 -6.53 -9.45
CA GLU A 81 -1.29 -5.57 -9.36
C GLU A 81 -0.92 -4.43 -8.40
N ILE A 82 -0.39 -4.78 -7.23
CA ILE A 82 -0.02 -3.78 -6.24
C ILE A 82 1.17 -2.97 -6.75
N ILE A 83 2.12 -3.61 -7.41
CA ILE A 83 3.26 -2.91 -7.97
C ILE A 83 2.82 -1.87 -8.97
N GLU A 84 1.87 -2.22 -9.84
CA GLU A 84 1.37 -1.26 -10.82
C GLU A 84 0.71 -0.07 -10.14
N ASP A 85 -0.10 -0.33 -9.12
CA ASP A 85 -0.76 0.75 -8.42
C ASP A 85 0.26 1.64 -7.73
N LEU A 86 1.25 1.04 -7.10
CA LEU A 86 2.26 1.83 -6.40
C LEU A 86 3.13 2.61 -7.37
N ALA A 87 3.38 2.06 -8.55
CA ALA A 87 4.17 2.78 -9.55
C ALA A 87 3.45 4.04 -9.99
N VAL A 88 2.14 3.95 -10.18
CA VAL A 88 1.35 5.14 -10.52
C VAL A 88 1.40 6.14 -9.38
N MET A 89 1.23 5.67 -8.15
CA MET A 89 1.26 6.56 -7.00
C MET A 89 2.63 7.21 -6.84
N SER A 90 3.68 6.48 -7.15
CA SER A 90 5.02 6.98 -7.02
C SER A 90 5.31 8.09 -8.03
N SER A 91 4.68 8.05 -9.19
CA SER A 91 4.95 9.04 -10.22
C SER A 91 4.05 10.26 -10.14
N ASN A 92 3.11 10.27 -9.19
CA ASN A 92 2.25 11.42 -8.96
C ASN A 92 2.70 12.17 -7.73
N ASP A 93 2.47 13.48 -7.72
CA ASP A 93 2.77 14.29 -6.56
C ASP A 93 1.56 14.55 -5.69
N CYS A 94 0.44 13.98 -6.02
CA CYS A 94 -0.81 14.28 -5.36
C CYS A 94 -1.23 13.17 -4.43
N PRO A 95 -1.93 13.48 -3.35
CA PRO A 95 -2.50 12.44 -2.51
C PRO A 95 -3.50 11.60 -3.29
N GLY A 96 -3.66 10.38 -2.88
CA GLY A 96 -4.61 9.50 -3.54
C GLY A 96 -4.60 8.13 -2.92
N HIS A 97 -5.44 7.27 -3.46
CA HIS A 97 -5.54 5.91 -2.94
C HIS A 97 -6.03 4.96 -4.02
N GLU A 98 -5.81 3.67 -3.77
CA GLU A 98 -6.28 2.59 -4.61
C GLU A 98 -6.79 1.48 -3.72
N TYR A 99 -7.78 0.74 -4.20
CA TYR A 99 -8.32 -0.41 -3.48
C TYR A 99 -7.87 -1.68 -4.15
N VAL A 100 -7.44 -2.63 -3.34
CA VAL A 100 -6.97 -3.92 -3.84
C VAL A 100 -7.72 -5.01 -3.09
N ASP A 101 -8.24 -5.99 -3.82
CA ASP A 101 -8.92 -7.11 -3.19
C ASP A 101 -7.92 -8.06 -2.57
N ILE A 102 -8.16 -8.44 -1.34
CA ILE A 102 -7.34 -9.43 -0.65
C ILE A 102 -8.25 -10.44 0.03
N SER A 103 -7.63 -11.43 0.66
CA SER A 103 -8.40 -12.51 1.28
C SER A 103 -8.51 -12.35 2.79
N THR A 104 -7.44 -11.98 3.44
CA THR A 104 -7.42 -11.81 4.89
C THR A 104 -6.44 -10.71 5.26
N PRO A 105 -6.60 -10.06 6.38
CA PRO A 105 -7.64 -10.26 7.39
C PRO A 105 -8.98 -9.65 7.02
N THR A 106 -9.01 -8.89 5.95
CA THR A 106 -10.23 -8.28 5.43
C THR A 106 -10.29 -8.53 3.94
N ASN A 107 -11.35 -8.08 3.30
CA ASN A 107 -11.49 -8.26 1.86
C ASN A 107 -10.81 -7.16 1.06
N THR A 108 -10.39 -6.09 1.71
CA THR A 108 -9.89 -4.93 0.99
C THR A 108 -8.60 -4.41 1.62
N LEU A 109 -7.66 -4.10 0.75
CA LEU A 109 -6.45 -3.38 1.12
C LEU A 109 -6.54 -2.00 0.48
N VAL A 110 -6.33 -0.97 1.27
CA VAL A 110 -6.32 0.40 0.77
C VAL A 110 -4.88 0.88 0.72
N LEU A 111 -4.42 1.18 -0.48
CA LEU A 111 -3.10 1.79 -0.68
C LEU A 111 -3.32 3.29 -0.69
N SER A 112 -2.64 4.01 0.17
CA SER A 112 -2.89 5.43 0.32
C SER A 112 -1.58 6.20 0.35
N ARG A 113 -1.55 7.31 -0.37
CA ARG A 113 -0.41 8.21 -0.35
C ARG A 113 -0.86 9.57 0.13
N ASP A 114 -0.25 10.03 1.23
CA ASP A 114 -0.43 11.39 1.74
C ASP A 114 -1.85 11.73 2.16
N GLU A 115 -2.67 10.74 2.44
CA GLU A 115 -4.04 10.98 2.88
C GLU A 115 -4.23 10.74 4.36
N TYR A 116 -3.53 9.75 4.89
CA TYR A 116 -3.71 9.36 6.28
C TYR A 116 -2.42 9.47 7.06
N VAL A 117 -1.41 10.11 6.47
CA VAL A 117 -0.21 10.48 7.19
C VAL A 117 -0.22 11.98 7.33
N ARG A 118 0.51 12.48 8.31
CA ARG A 118 0.52 13.89 8.52
C ARG A 118 1.28 14.57 7.44
N VAL A 119 0.63 15.48 6.75
CA VAL A 119 1.21 16.19 5.65
C VAL A 119 0.99 17.66 5.83
N VAL A 120 1.96 18.45 5.43
CA VAL A 120 1.76 19.88 5.46
C VAL A 120 0.78 20.27 4.41
N PRO A 121 -0.06 21.23 4.71
CA PRO A 121 -0.98 21.75 3.70
C PRO A 121 -0.21 22.34 2.56
N ARG A 122 -0.78 22.27 1.41
CA ARG A 122 -0.14 22.87 0.31
C ARG A 122 -1.13 23.54 -0.55
N ASP A 123 -0.66 24.52 -1.19
CA ASP A 123 -1.48 25.36 -1.96
C ASP A 123 -1.51 24.94 -3.37
N ARG A 124 -0.73 24.00 -3.73
CA ARG A 124 -0.74 23.58 -5.07
C ARG A 124 -1.86 22.61 -5.29
N GLU A 125 -2.55 22.73 -6.35
CA GLU A 125 -3.63 21.86 -6.68
C GLU A 125 -3.17 20.57 -7.27
N CYS A 126 -3.85 19.50 -6.94
CA CYS A 126 -3.58 18.22 -7.53
C CYS A 126 -4.62 17.92 -8.56
N ARG A 127 -4.26 18.11 -9.81
CA ARG A 127 -5.21 17.90 -10.87
C ARG A 127 -5.07 16.56 -11.52
N THR A 128 -4.00 15.86 -11.19
CA THR A 128 -3.77 14.58 -11.79
C THR A 128 -4.82 13.60 -11.36
N THR A 129 -5.31 12.84 -12.29
CA THR A 129 -6.30 11.82 -12.03
C THR A 129 -5.62 10.49 -12.04
N TRP A 130 -5.84 9.72 -10.99
CA TRP A 130 -5.25 8.40 -10.87
C TRP A 130 -6.19 7.39 -11.46
N PRO A 131 -5.66 6.38 -12.16
CA PRO A 131 -6.51 5.29 -12.63
C PRO A 131 -7.18 4.66 -11.43
N GLY A 132 -8.42 4.39 -11.49
CA GLY A 132 -9.12 3.81 -10.39
C GLY A 132 -9.56 4.81 -9.36
N ALA A 133 -8.71 5.74 -9.02
CA ALA A 133 -9.07 6.73 -8.01
C ALA A 133 -10.06 7.73 -8.55
N CYS A 134 -9.91 8.07 -9.78
CA CYS A 134 -10.76 9.10 -10.34
C CYS A 134 -12.20 8.67 -10.40
N SER A 135 -12.43 7.41 -10.45
CA SER A 135 -13.80 6.97 -10.58
C SER A 135 -14.59 7.24 -9.33
N SER A 136 -13.94 7.51 -8.26
CA SER A 136 -14.67 7.79 -7.06
C SER A 136 -15.30 9.15 -7.15
N GLY A 137 -15.06 9.76 -8.15
CA GLY A 137 -15.73 10.95 -8.33
C GLY A 137 -15.47 11.87 -7.24
N LEU A 138 -15.16 11.62 -7.26
CA LEU A 138 -15.09 12.38 -6.50
C LEU A 138 -15.50 13.13 -6.51
#